data_fc0a4f086de17d888570f37f659adeea
#
_entry.id   fc0a4f086de17d888570f37f659adeea
#
_cell.length_a   1.000
_cell.length_b   1.000
_cell.length_c   1.000
_cell.angle_alpha   90.00
_cell.angle_beta   90.00
_cell.angle_gamma   90.00
#
_symmetry.space_group_name_H-M   'P 1'
#
loop_
_entity.id
_entity.type
_entity.pdbx_description
1 polymer ?
#
loop_
_entity_poly.entity_id
_entity_poly.type
_entity_poly.pdbx_seq_one_letter_code
_entity_poly.pdbx_strand_id
1 'polypeptide(L)'
;LCLEEAESAYYQRSWRKAWYIYCPNHHCMLIDRCPACHSAIQPHRLNIPDCHLTACALCGFDLSAIKPDFNVKKIAINFQNNAESFIAQGYAELNQAAIPLSQWFSLASHYIHLIRHAYRSDDKPINHFLSELGINTESVRYPENGLAFELCRTEERANLLNDVSQLLDHSPNKIIGIADKYNISKSILNIEKMLHISESEGLTQTQIGRKKQSSKSIVQVKSKNAVIRMWNRLLRKI
;
A
#
# COMPACT_ATOMS: atom_id res chain seq x y z
N LEU A 1 10.78 2.56 -20.18
CA LEU A 1 12.07 1.91 -19.85
C LEU A 1 11.89 0.39 -19.69
N CYS A 2 11.29 -0.15 -18.62
CA CYS A 2 11.19 -1.62 -18.45
C CYS A 2 10.56 -2.37 -19.63
N LEU A 3 9.58 -1.77 -20.31
CA LEU A 3 8.93 -2.37 -21.48
C LEU A 3 9.77 -2.20 -22.77
N GLU A 4 10.67 -1.25 -22.78
CA GLU A 4 11.54 -0.91 -23.90
C GLU A 4 12.81 -1.77 -23.90
N GLU A 5 13.43 -1.95 -22.72
CA GLU A 5 14.74 -2.60 -22.56
C GLU A 5 14.66 -4.13 -22.57
N ALA A 6 13.47 -4.72 -22.33
CA ALA A 6 13.33 -6.16 -22.34
C ALA A 6 13.33 -6.72 -23.76
N GLU A 7 14.09 -7.80 -24.04
CA GLU A 7 14.06 -8.52 -25.33
C GLU A 7 12.64 -8.90 -25.75
N SER A 8 11.79 -9.23 -24.79
CA SER A 8 10.35 -9.33 -24.96
C SER A 8 9.66 -8.54 -23.85
N ALA A 9 8.82 -7.59 -24.21
CA ALA A 9 8.07 -6.79 -23.24
C ALA A 9 7.17 -7.67 -22.37
N TYR A 10 7.17 -7.46 -21.05
CA TYR A 10 6.29 -8.17 -20.13
C TYR A 10 5.94 -7.29 -18.93
N TYR A 11 4.77 -7.56 -18.34
CA TYR A 11 4.31 -6.89 -17.13
C TYR A 11 4.75 -7.68 -15.89
N GLN A 12 5.58 -7.07 -15.03
CA GLN A 12 6.07 -7.70 -13.83
C GLN A 12 4.95 -7.94 -12.80
N ARG A 13 5.00 -9.07 -12.12
CA ARG A 13 4.01 -9.40 -11.07
C ARG A 13 4.03 -8.40 -9.90
N SER A 14 5.19 -7.83 -9.60
CA SER A 14 5.36 -6.81 -8.57
C SER A 14 4.52 -5.56 -8.83
N TRP A 15 4.32 -5.17 -10.10
CA TRP A 15 3.52 -3.99 -10.46
C TRP A 15 2.03 -4.10 -10.10
N ARG A 16 1.56 -5.31 -9.77
CA ARG A 16 0.18 -5.55 -9.33
C ARG A 16 -0.02 -5.27 -7.83
N LYS A 17 1.05 -5.08 -7.08
CA LYS A 17 0.97 -4.77 -5.65
C LYS A 17 0.61 -3.29 -5.48
N ALA A 18 -0.35 -2.99 -4.62
CA ALA A 18 -0.84 -1.61 -4.43
C ALA A 18 0.23 -0.64 -3.92
N TRP A 19 1.20 -1.14 -3.15
CA TRP A 19 2.34 -0.35 -2.63
C TRP A 19 3.52 -0.23 -3.61
N TYR A 20 3.47 -0.91 -4.77
CA TYR A 20 4.55 -0.86 -5.75
C TYR A 20 4.31 0.33 -6.68
N ILE A 21 4.99 1.45 -6.39
CA ILE A 21 4.78 2.74 -7.05
C ILE A 21 6.00 3.19 -7.88
N TYR A 22 7.12 2.54 -7.65
CA TYR A 22 8.43 2.95 -8.13
C TYR A 22 9.18 1.75 -8.70
N CYS A 23 9.89 1.97 -9.81
CA CYS A 23 10.77 0.96 -10.40
C CYS A 23 12.17 1.06 -9.79
N PRO A 24 12.64 0.04 -9.04
CA PRO A 24 13.97 0.09 -8.42
C PRO A 24 15.12 0.04 -9.44
N ASN A 25 14.90 -0.54 -10.63
CA ASN A 25 15.93 -0.65 -11.67
C ASN A 25 16.14 0.67 -12.42
N HIS A 26 15.06 1.39 -12.70
CA HIS A 26 15.09 2.61 -13.51
C HIS A 26 14.93 3.89 -12.68
N HIS A 27 14.73 3.77 -11.39
CA HIS A 27 14.58 4.88 -10.47
C HIS A 27 13.48 5.89 -10.85
N CYS A 28 12.38 5.39 -11.43
CA CYS A 28 11.27 6.21 -11.89
C CYS A 28 9.93 5.71 -11.37
N MET A 29 8.91 6.60 -11.38
CA MET A 29 7.54 6.25 -11.00
C MET A 29 6.92 5.28 -12.01
N LEU A 30 6.14 4.33 -11.53
CA LEU A 30 5.31 3.50 -12.38
C LEU A 30 4.10 4.29 -12.88
N ILE A 31 3.69 3.99 -14.09
CA ILE A 31 2.48 4.57 -14.70
C ILE A 31 1.32 3.59 -14.58
N ASP A 32 0.13 4.09 -14.36
CA ASP A 32 -1.12 3.33 -14.29
C ASP A 32 -2.15 3.76 -15.35
N ARG A 33 -1.87 4.86 -16.06
CA ARG A 33 -2.74 5.39 -17.11
C ARG A 33 -1.99 5.73 -18.36
N CYS A 34 -2.68 5.55 -19.47
CA CYS A 34 -2.18 6.00 -20.79
C CYS A 34 -2.17 7.54 -20.84
N PRO A 35 -1.06 8.19 -21.23
CA PRO A 35 -1.00 9.65 -21.32
C PRO A 35 -1.84 10.21 -22.47
N ALA A 36 -2.12 9.42 -23.52
CA ALA A 36 -2.87 9.86 -24.68
C ALA A 36 -4.40 9.84 -24.46
N CYS A 37 -4.93 8.78 -23.83
CA CYS A 37 -6.38 8.62 -23.66
C CYS A 37 -6.84 8.60 -22.20
N HIS A 38 -5.92 8.70 -21.24
CA HIS A 38 -6.16 8.67 -19.80
C HIS A 38 -6.85 7.40 -19.25
N SER A 39 -7.02 6.36 -20.07
CA SER A 39 -7.54 5.07 -19.62
C SER A 39 -6.54 4.35 -18.73
N ALA A 40 -7.04 3.52 -17.81
CA ALA A 40 -6.18 2.63 -17.04
C ALA A 40 -5.44 1.66 -17.97
N ILE A 41 -4.17 1.35 -17.64
CA ILE A 41 -3.37 0.37 -18.38
C ILE A 41 -3.89 -1.02 -18.05
N GLN A 42 -4.42 -1.72 -19.06
CA GLN A 42 -5.08 -3.02 -18.92
C GLN A 42 -4.54 -4.01 -19.95
N PRO A 43 -3.34 -4.60 -19.75
CA PRO A 43 -2.69 -5.48 -20.71
C PRO A 43 -3.55 -6.71 -21.09
N HIS A 44 -4.41 -7.17 -20.17
CA HIS A 44 -5.30 -8.31 -20.40
C HIS A 44 -6.42 -8.04 -21.42
N ARG A 45 -6.59 -6.79 -21.86
CA ARG A 45 -7.56 -6.39 -22.90
C ARG A 45 -6.94 -6.27 -24.30
N LEU A 46 -5.62 -6.47 -24.40
CA LEU A 46 -4.96 -6.49 -25.71
C LEU A 46 -5.43 -7.70 -26.51
N ASN A 47 -5.78 -7.48 -27.80
CA ASN A 47 -6.13 -8.57 -28.71
C ASN A 47 -4.88 -9.24 -29.28
N ILE A 48 -4.88 -10.57 -29.36
CA ILE A 48 -3.71 -11.37 -29.71
C ILE A 48 -3.10 -11.07 -31.08
N PRO A 49 -3.84 -10.81 -32.19
CA PRO A 49 -3.22 -10.62 -33.47
C PRO A 49 -2.38 -9.33 -33.61
N ASP A 50 -2.72 -8.27 -32.84
CA ASP A 50 -2.13 -6.93 -33.00
C ASP A 50 -1.31 -6.51 -31.78
N CYS A 51 -0.97 -7.47 -30.88
CA CYS A 51 -0.49 -7.08 -29.58
C CYS A 51 1.02 -6.91 -29.49
N HIS A 52 1.42 -5.67 -29.54
CA HIS A 52 2.60 -5.28 -28.81
C HIS A 52 2.20 -5.02 -27.34
N LEU A 53 2.80 -5.75 -26.39
CA LEU A 53 2.53 -5.56 -24.95
C LEU A 53 2.82 -4.13 -24.47
N THR A 54 3.51 -3.34 -25.27
CA THR A 54 3.74 -1.91 -25.05
C THR A 54 2.57 -1.02 -25.46
N ALA A 55 1.56 -1.56 -26.18
CA ALA A 55 0.45 -0.75 -26.66
C ALA A 55 -0.63 -0.54 -25.58
N CYS A 56 -1.22 0.65 -25.58
CA CYS A 56 -2.45 0.89 -24.81
C CYS A 56 -3.62 0.12 -25.42
N ALA A 57 -4.30 -0.71 -24.62
CA ALA A 57 -5.40 -1.54 -25.09
C ALA A 57 -6.61 -0.76 -25.62
N LEU A 58 -6.74 0.55 -25.30
CA LEU A 58 -7.85 1.38 -25.77
C LEU A 58 -7.53 2.17 -27.02
N CYS A 59 -6.37 2.83 -27.06
CA CYS A 59 -6.04 3.76 -28.16
C CYS A 59 -4.80 3.39 -28.96
N GLY A 60 -4.12 2.28 -28.63
CA GLY A 60 -2.93 1.82 -29.35
C GLY A 60 -1.65 2.64 -29.10
N PHE A 61 -1.68 3.66 -28.23
CA PHE A 61 -0.51 4.46 -27.90
C PHE A 61 0.62 3.58 -27.36
N ASP A 62 1.85 3.79 -27.86
CA ASP A 62 3.01 3.04 -27.38
C ASP A 62 3.48 3.55 -26.01
N LEU A 63 3.25 2.74 -24.99
CA LEU A 63 3.61 3.05 -23.60
C LEU A 63 5.13 3.09 -23.37
N SER A 64 5.94 2.51 -24.24
CA SER A 64 7.40 2.58 -24.15
C SER A 64 7.94 3.98 -24.49
N ALA A 65 7.19 4.76 -25.30
CA ALA A 65 7.53 6.13 -25.67
C ALA A 65 7.31 7.16 -24.53
N ILE A 66 6.81 6.73 -23.36
CA ILE A 66 6.55 7.63 -22.23
C ILE A 66 7.86 8.05 -21.58
N LYS A 67 8.04 9.36 -21.41
CA LYS A 67 9.17 9.89 -20.64
C LYS A 67 9.03 9.51 -19.18
N PRO A 68 10.07 8.92 -18.56
CA PRO A 68 10.03 8.52 -17.16
C PRO A 68 9.92 9.74 -16.23
N ASP A 69 9.12 9.61 -15.18
CA ASP A 69 9.09 10.57 -14.08
C ASP A 69 10.00 10.08 -12.95
N PHE A 70 11.06 10.86 -12.69
CA PHE A 70 12.03 10.58 -11.62
C PHE A 70 11.70 11.29 -10.32
N ASN A 71 10.62 12.07 -10.27
CA ASN A 71 10.24 12.86 -9.10
C ASN A 71 9.42 12.04 -8.10
N VAL A 72 10.03 11.02 -7.51
CA VAL A 72 9.40 10.15 -6.51
C VAL A 72 9.85 10.54 -5.11
N LYS A 73 8.89 10.72 -4.20
CA LYS A 73 9.20 11.03 -2.78
C LYS A 73 9.97 9.87 -2.15
N LYS A 74 11.16 10.17 -1.61
CA LYS A 74 12.06 9.19 -1.00
C LYS A 74 11.39 8.36 0.11
N ILE A 75 10.53 8.98 0.91
CA ILE A 75 9.81 8.33 2.01
C ILE A 75 8.81 7.29 1.48
N ALA A 76 8.12 7.58 0.36
CA ALA A 76 7.24 6.61 -0.28
C ALA A 76 8.00 5.40 -0.86
N ILE A 77 9.22 5.63 -1.38
CA ILE A 77 10.13 4.55 -1.81
C ILE A 77 10.53 3.69 -0.63
N ASN A 78 10.80 4.28 0.53
CA ASN A 78 11.14 3.52 1.75
C ASN A 78 10.01 2.59 2.16
N PHE A 79 8.74 3.03 2.07
CA PHE A 79 7.60 2.14 2.32
C PHE A 79 7.61 0.90 1.41
N GLN A 80 7.79 1.12 0.10
CA GLN A 80 7.86 0.01 -0.86
C GLN A 80 9.02 -0.94 -0.53
N ASN A 81 10.22 -0.41 -0.27
CA ASN A 81 11.39 -1.21 0.04
C ASN A 81 11.22 -2.01 1.33
N ASN A 82 10.67 -1.40 2.38
CA ASN A 82 10.36 -2.08 3.62
C ASN A 82 9.32 -3.19 3.40
N ALA A 83 8.24 -2.93 2.68
CA ALA A 83 7.22 -3.93 2.38
C ALA A 83 7.80 -5.15 1.63
N GLU A 84 8.64 -4.92 0.62
CA GLU A 84 9.29 -6.01 -0.12
C GLU A 84 10.31 -6.78 0.74
N SER A 85 11.12 -6.08 1.55
CA SER A 85 12.07 -6.70 2.48
C SER A 85 11.34 -7.54 3.54
N PHE A 86 10.29 -7.00 4.15
CA PHE A 86 9.51 -7.70 5.18
C PHE A 86 8.81 -8.94 4.63
N ILE A 87 8.29 -8.88 3.39
CA ILE A 87 7.73 -10.06 2.73
C ILE A 87 8.80 -11.13 2.51
N ALA A 88 10.00 -10.73 2.09
CA ALA A 88 11.10 -11.67 1.83
C ALA A 88 11.57 -12.35 3.12
N GLN A 89 11.66 -11.64 4.24
CA GLN A 89 12.10 -12.18 5.54
C GLN A 89 10.99 -12.86 6.35
N GLY A 90 9.71 -12.62 6.01
CA GLY A 90 8.56 -13.26 6.65
C GLY A 90 8.06 -12.59 7.94
N TYR A 91 8.66 -11.48 8.35
CA TYR A 91 8.24 -10.64 9.47
C TYR A 91 8.50 -9.17 9.13
N ALA A 92 7.90 -8.24 9.87
CA ALA A 92 8.14 -6.82 9.74
C ALA A 92 8.86 -6.28 10.98
N GLU A 93 9.51 -5.14 10.83
CA GLU A 93 10.12 -4.39 11.93
C GLU A 93 9.38 -3.06 12.11
N LEU A 94 9.01 -2.76 13.35
CA LEU A 94 8.40 -1.49 13.72
C LEU A 94 8.99 -1.02 15.04
N ASN A 95 9.59 0.19 15.05
CA ASN A 95 10.26 0.74 16.23
C ASN A 95 11.25 -0.25 16.89
N GLN A 96 12.06 -0.94 16.11
CA GLN A 96 13.04 -1.95 16.52
C GLN A 96 12.43 -3.26 17.07
N ALA A 97 11.11 -3.42 17.04
CA ALA A 97 10.43 -4.64 17.41
C ALA A 97 10.03 -5.45 16.16
N ALA A 98 10.25 -6.78 16.22
CA ALA A 98 9.78 -7.68 15.18
C ALA A 98 8.29 -7.99 15.37
N ILE A 99 7.49 -7.76 14.35
CA ILE A 99 6.03 -7.98 14.37
C ILE A 99 5.59 -8.86 13.19
N PRO A 100 4.44 -9.55 13.30
CA PRO A 100 3.87 -10.29 12.17
C PRO A 100 3.58 -9.39 10.96
N LEU A 101 3.86 -9.88 9.74
CA LEU A 101 3.53 -9.16 8.50
C LEU A 101 2.09 -8.68 8.44
N SER A 102 1.16 -9.55 8.84
CA SER A 102 -0.28 -9.22 8.84
C SER A 102 -0.60 -8.03 9.74
N GLN A 103 0.12 -7.87 10.84
CA GLN A 103 -0.05 -6.76 11.78
C GLN A 103 0.48 -5.46 11.17
N TRP A 104 1.66 -5.48 10.55
CA TRP A 104 2.23 -4.32 9.89
C TRP A 104 1.35 -3.81 8.75
N PHE A 105 0.93 -4.70 7.84
CA PHE A 105 0.03 -4.32 6.75
C PHE A 105 -1.35 -3.87 7.23
N SER A 106 -1.86 -4.47 8.32
CA SER A 106 -3.12 -4.03 8.93
C SER A 106 -3.01 -2.62 9.50
N LEU A 107 -1.88 -2.29 10.13
CA LEU A 107 -1.62 -0.95 10.64
C LEU A 107 -1.46 0.07 9.51
N ALA A 108 -0.68 -0.26 8.48
CA ALA A 108 -0.53 0.58 7.30
C ALA A 108 -1.89 0.85 6.61
N SER A 109 -2.71 -0.19 6.43
CA SER A 109 -4.06 -0.04 5.89
C SER A 109 -4.94 0.87 6.75
N HIS A 110 -4.84 0.74 8.08
CA HIS A 110 -5.56 1.59 9.01
C HIS A 110 -5.15 3.05 8.88
N TYR A 111 -3.85 3.33 8.79
CA TYR A 111 -3.35 4.69 8.58
C TYR A 111 -3.78 5.28 7.22
N ILE A 112 -3.81 4.48 6.15
CA ILE A 112 -4.37 4.90 4.87
C ILE A 112 -5.83 5.37 5.06
N HIS A 113 -6.64 4.59 5.79
CA HIS A 113 -8.04 4.96 6.05
C HIS A 113 -8.16 6.22 6.89
N LEU A 114 -7.36 6.37 7.94
CA LEU A 114 -7.33 7.55 8.81
C LEU A 114 -6.97 8.81 8.03
N ILE A 115 -5.89 8.79 7.26
CA ILE A 115 -5.45 9.91 6.44
C ILE A 115 -6.53 10.27 5.42
N ARG A 116 -7.09 9.29 4.71
CA ARG A 116 -8.15 9.53 3.74
C ARG A 116 -9.44 10.06 4.38
N HIS A 117 -9.74 9.66 5.61
CA HIS A 117 -10.85 10.23 6.37
C HIS A 117 -10.59 11.71 6.67
N ALA A 118 -9.41 12.05 7.17
CA ALA A 118 -9.02 13.43 7.46
C ALA A 118 -9.12 14.35 6.23
N TYR A 119 -8.67 13.88 5.07
CA TYR A 119 -8.77 14.64 3.81
C TYR A 119 -10.22 14.89 3.33
N ARG A 120 -11.16 14.03 3.73
CA ARG A 120 -12.59 14.17 3.33
C ARG A 120 -13.43 14.94 4.33
N SER A 121 -13.02 14.92 5.57
CA SER A 121 -13.74 15.54 6.67
C SER A 121 -13.05 16.82 7.10
N ASP A 122 -13.83 17.86 7.35
CA ASP A 122 -13.36 19.07 8.03
C ASP A 122 -13.15 18.83 9.55
N ASP A 123 -12.76 17.60 9.93
CA ASP A 123 -12.54 17.21 11.30
C ASP A 123 -11.23 17.85 11.82
N LYS A 124 -11.36 19.05 12.36
CA LYS A 124 -10.24 19.83 12.88
C LYS A 124 -9.36 19.08 13.89
N PRO A 125 -9.91 18.34 14.89
CA PRO A 125 -9.10 17.51 15.79
C PRO A 125 -8.20 16.52 15.07
N ILE A 126 -8.71 15.77 14.09
CA ILE A 126 -7.92 14.80 13.33
C ILE A 126 -6.88 15.51 12.46
N ASN A 127 -7.22 16.63 11.83
CA ASN A 127 -6.30 17.40 11.01
C ASN A 127 -5.15 17.99 11.85
N HIS A 128 -5.44 18.53 13.03
CA HIS A 128 -4.39 19.01 13.97
C HIS A 128 -3.50 17.86 14.46
N PHE A 129 -4.09 16.72 14.80
CA PHE A 129 -3.35 15.53 15.19
C PHE A 129 -2.37 15.07 14.09
N LEU A 130 -2.82 14.98 12.84
CA LEU A 130 -1.98 14.58 11.72
C LEU A 130 -0.91 15.63 11.42
N SER A 131 -1.23 16.91 11.52
CA SER A 131 -0.27 18.02 11.35
C SER A 131 0.85 17.96 12.37
N GLU A 132 0.56 17.66 13.65
CA GLU A 132 1.59 17.50 14.69
C GLU A 132 2.49 16.28 14.46
N LEU A 133 2.01 15.30 13.73
CA LEU A 133 2.78 14.13 13.26
C LEU A 133 3.51 14.38 11.93
N GLY A 134 3.47 15.61 11.40
CA GLY A 134 4.18 16.00 10.18
C GLY A 134 3.39 15.80 8.87
N ILE A 135 2.12 15.45 8.96
CA ILE A 135 1.27 15.21 7.79
C ILE A 135 0.43 16.46 7.51
N ASN A 136 0.67 17.09 6.36
CA ASN A 136 -0.09 18.26 5.93
C ASN A 136 -1.35 17.83 5.18
N THR A 137 -2.51 17.96 5.81
CA THR A 137 -3.81 17.61 5.23
C THR A 137 -4.40 18.68 4.31
N GLU A 138 -3.85 19.90 4.30
CA GLU A 138 -4.40 21.03 3.51
C GLU A 138 -3.89 21.05 2.07
N SER A 139 -2.73 20.43 1.79
CA SER A 139 -1.99 20.58 0.54
C SER A 139 -2.38 19.61 -0.57
N VAL A 140 -3.13 18.55 -0.28
CA VAL A 140 -3.40 17.48 -1.24
C VAL A 140 -4.90 17.25 -1.38
N ARG A 141 -5.44 17.54 -2.56
CA ARG A 141 -6.80 17.13 -2.92
C ARG A 141 -6.76 15.66 -3.36
N TYR A 142 -7.27 14.78 -2.52
CA TYR A 142 -7.52 13.40 -2.92
C TYR A 142 -8.86 13.30 -3.64
N PRO A 143 -9.03 12.30 -4.53
CA PRO A 143 -10.29 12.14 -5.23
C PRO A 143 -11.42 11.94 -4.21
N GLU A 144 -12.50 12.66 -4.40
CA GLU A 144 -13.73 12.59 -3.59
C GLU A 144 -14.38 11.20 -3.61
N ASN A 145 -13.99 10.38 -4.56
CA ASN A 145 -14.54 9.04 -4.79
C ASN A 145 -14.00 8.03 -3.79
N GLY A 146 -14.89 7.24 -3.18
CA GLY A 146 -14.58 6.17 -2.23
C GLY A 146 -13.82 4.98 -2.85
N LEU A 147 -12.95 5.21 -3.83
CA LEU A 147 -12.13 4.19 -4.46
C LEU A 147 -11.27 3.47 -3.41
N ALA A 148 -11.12 2.16 -3.55
CA ALA A 148 -10.17 1.41 -2.76
C ALA A 148 -8.74 1.90 -3.05
N PHE A 149 -7.83 1.78 -2.08
CA PHE A 149 -6.45 2.29 -2.20
C PHE A 149 -5.74 1.75 -3.45
N GLU A 150 -5.92 0.48 -3.74
CA GLU A 150 -5.35 -0.22 -4.90
C GLU A 150 -5.84 0.31 -6.26
N LEU A 151 -6.97 1.01 -6.28
CA LEU A 151 -7.57 1.62 -7.47
C LEU A 151 -7.20 3.10 -7.64
N CYS A 152 -6.55 3.70 -6.63
CA CYS A 152 -6.04 5.06 -6.71
C CYS A 152 -4.91 5.15 -7.74
N ARG A 153 -4.70 6.33 -8.31
CA ARG A 153 -3.58 6.60 -9.23
C ARG A 153 -2.25 6.36 -8.52
N THR A 154 -1.23 5.99 -9.27
CA THR A 154 0.12 5.74 -8.71
C THR A 154 0.64 6.93 -7.93
N GLU A 155 0.46 8.16 -8.42
CA GLU A 155 0.82 9.39 -7.72
C GLU A 155 0.08 9.57 -6.38
N GLU A 156 -1.24 9.30 -6.37
CA GLU A 156 -2.05 9.36 -5.15
C GLU A 156 -1.60 8.31 -4.14
N ARG A 157 -1.32 7.08 -4.60
CA ARG A 157 -0.77 6.01 -3.76
C ARG A 157 0.58 6.40 -3.19
N ALA A 158 1.46 7.01 -3.99
CA ALA A 158 2.77 7.48 -3.55
C ALA A 158 2.65 8.53 -2.45
N ASN A 159 1.72 9.49 -2.58
CA ASN A 159 1.46 10.48 -1.55
C ASN A 159 0.95 9.85 -0.25
N LEU A 160 -0.05 8.94 -0.35
CA LEU A 160 -0.56 8.21 0.82
C LEU A 160 0.52 7.37 1.50
N LEU A 161 1.34 6.65 0.74
CA LEU A 161 2.42 5.84 1.30
C LEU A 161 3.52 6.67 1.93
N ASN A 162 3.78 7.90 1.41
CA ASN A 162 4.66 8.85 2.06
C ASN A 162 4.15 9.22 3.46
N ASP A 163 2.86 9.55 3.57
CA ASP A 163 2.27 9.98 4.83
C ASP A 163 2.13 8.81 5.82
N VAL A 164 1.76 7.63 5.33
CA VAL A 164 1.72 6.39 6.14
C VAL A 164 3.11 6.03 6.67
N SER A 165 4.16 6.16 5.85
CA SER A 165 5.52 5.88 6.30
C SER A 165 5.91 6.80 7.45
N GLN A 166 5.57 8.09 7.37
CA GLN A 166 5.81 9.03 8.46
C GLN A 166 5.10 8.61 9.76
N LEU A 167 3.84 8.14 9.66
CA LEU A 167 3.13 7.63 10.84
C LEU A 167 3.79 6.38 11.43
N LEU A 168 4.25 5.46 10.58
CA LEU A 168 4.91 4.24 11.01
C LEU A 168 6.28 4.48 11.67
N ASP A 169 6.93 5.59 11.34
CA ASP A 169 8.21 5.99 11.95
C ASP A 169 8.04 6.55 13.38
N HIS A 170 6.82 6.93 13.76
CA HIS A 170 6.54 7.38 15.12
C HIS A 170 6.28 6.21 16.07
N SER A 171 6.79 6.33 17.31
CA SER A 171 6.48 5.33 18.34
C SER A 171 4.98 5.34 18.70
N PRO A 172 4.40 4.18 19.02
CA PRO A 172 2.99 4.09 19.43
C PRO A 172 2.65 5.02 20.60
N ASN A 173 3.54 5.15 21.58
CA ASN A 173 3.36 6.02 22.73
C ASN A 173 3.26 7.50 22.34
N LYS A 174 4.06 7.95 21.36
CA LYS A 174 3.97 9.32 20.83
C LYS A 174 2.63 9.55 20.14
N ILE A 175 2.18 8.61 19.30
CA ILE A 175 0.90 8.72 18.61
C ILE A 175 -0.25 8.78 19.61
N ILE A 176 -0.25 7.93 20.64
CA ILE A 176 -1.28 7.90 21.70
C ILE A 176 -1.27 9.22 22.47
N GLY A 177 -0.10 9.72 22.88
CA GLY A 177 0.00 10.97 23.65
C GLY A 177 -0.54 12.18 22.87
N ILE A 178 -0.26 12.26 21.56
CA ILE A 178 -0.80 13.33 20.72
C ILE A 178 -2.32 13.15 20.52
N ALA A 179 -2.79 11.91 20.36
CA ALA A 179 -4.20 11.64 20.23
C ALA A 179 -5.02 12.03 21.48
N ASP A 180 -4.50 11.75 22.66
CA ASP A 180 -5.12 12.15 23.94
C ASP A 180 -5.19 13.69 24.05
N LYS A 181 -4.15 14.42 23.58
CA LYS A 181 -4.13 15.89 23.52
C LYS A 181 -5.26 16.46 22.69
N TYR A 182 -5.62 15.83 21.59
CA TYR A 182 -6.68 16.27 20.68
C TYR A 182 -8.03 15.55 20.91
N ASN A 183 -8.16 14.78 21.99
CA ASN A 183 -9.37 14.01 22.33
C ASN A 183 -9.82 13.05 21.22
N ILE A 184 -8.88 12.46 20.50
CA ILE A 184 -9.18 11.51 19.44
C ILE A 184 -9.56 10.16 20.04
N SER A 185 -10.69 9.61 19.59
CA SER A 185 -11.20 8.33 20.09
C SER A 185 -10.20 7.20 19.84
N LYS A 186 -9.97 6.38 20.86
CA LYS A 186 -9.12 5.18 20.79
C LYS A 186 -9.55 4.20 19.69
N SER A 187 -10.84 4.15 19.39
CA SER A 187 -11.39 3.33 18.30
C SER A 187 -10.95 3.81 16.92
N ILE A 188 -10.83 5.12 16.73
CA ILE A 188 -10.35 5.72 15.46
C ILE A 188 -8.89 5.36 15.20
N LEU A 189 -8.07 5.31 16.24
CA LEU A 189 -6.65 4.98 16.14
C LEU A 189 -6.34 3.48 16.19
N ASN A 190 -7.36 2.64 16.49
CA ASN A 190 -7.16 1.21 16.67
C ASN A 190 -6.03 0.87 17.67
N ILE A 191 -6.08 1.58 18.81
CA ILE A 191 -5.03 1.58 19.86
C ILE A 191 -4.71 0.17 20.34
N GLU A 192 -5.70 -0.73 20.43
CA GLU A 192 -5.46 -2.12 20.84
C GLU A 192 -4.39 -2.80 19.95
N LYS A 193 -4.45 -2.59 18.64
CA LYS A 193 -3.41 -3.11 17.74
C LYS A 193 -2.05 -2.44 17.96
N MET A 194 -2.04 -1.17 18.33
CA MET A 194 -0.80 -0.43 18.60
C MET A 194 -0.19 -0.86 19.96
N LEU A 195 -1.00 -1.09 20.99
CA LEU A 195 -0.54 -1.56 22.30
C LEU A 195 0.03 -2.98 22.23
N HIS A 196 -0.59 -3.89 21.46
CA HIS A 196 -0.01 -5.21 21.22
C HIS A 196 1.36 -5.16 20.53
N ILE A 197 1.66 -4.09 19.80
CA ILE A 197 3.00 -3.86 19.23
C ILE A 197 3.98 -3.44 20.33
N SER A 198 3.58 -2.55 21.24
CA SER A 198 4.43 -2.10 22.35
C SER A 198 4.71 -3.19 23.40
N GLU A 199 3.76 -4.10 23.63
CA GLU A 199 3.95 -5.25 24.52
C GLU A 199 4.85 -6.33 23.92
N SER A 200 5.01 -6.36 22.59
CA SER A 200 5.90 -7.29 21.89
C SER A 200 7.37 -6.86 21.89
N GLU A 201 7.71 -5.71 22.42
CA GLU A 201 9.10 -5.20 22.51
C GLU A 201 10.07 -6.12 23.28
N GLY A 202 9.55 -7.18 23.95
CA GLY A 202 10.34 -8.20 24.63
C GLY A 202 10.50 -9.53 23.89
N LEU A 203 9.89 -9.71 22.72
CA LEU A 203 9.97 -10.95 21.96
C LEU A 203 11.17 -10.97 21.03
N THR A 204 12.23 -11.68 21.40
CA THR A 204 13.41 -11.92 20.53
C THR A 204 13.01 -12.68 19.26
N GLN A 205 13.68 -12.40 18.15
CA GLN A 205 13.47 -13.04 16.82
C GLN A 205 13.36 -14.58 16.89
N THR A 206 14.06 -15.22 17.84
CA THR A 206 14.05 -16.66 18.10
C THR A 206 12.70 -17.20 18.59
N GLN A 207 11.86 -16.39 19.20
CA GLN A 207 10.56 -16.81 19.72
C GLN A 207 9.44 -16.74 18.68
N ILE A 208 9.53 -15.81 17.72
CA ILE A 208 8.55 -15.68 16.61
C ILE A 208 8.67 -16.87 15.66
N GLY A 209 9.90 -17.35 15.40
CA GLY A 209 10.14 -18.52 14.57
C GLY A 209 9.68 -19.85 15.20
N ARG A 210 9.74 -19.97 16.53
CA ARG A 210 9.36 -21.21 17.25
C ARG A 210 7.86 -21.41 17.46
N LYS A 211 7.05 -20.34 17.53
CA LYS A 211 5.59 -20.46 17.63
C LYS A 211 4.91 -21.04 16.39
N LYS A 212 5.61 -21.14 15.25
CA LYS A 212 5.08 -21.78 14.04
C LYS A 212 5.01 -23.31 14.08
N GLN A 213 5.57 -23.97 15.11
CA GLN A 213 5.60 -25.45 15.18
C GLN A 213 4.60 -26.09 16.16
N SER A 214 3.80 -25.34 16.93
CA SER A 214 2.95 -25.94 17.95
C SER A 214 1.48 -25.53 17.97
N SER A 215 0.91 -25.20 16.84
CA SER A 215 -0.55 -25.27 16.66
C SER A 215 -0.86 -25.69 15.23
N LYS A 216 -1.02 -27.00 15.02
CA LYS A 216 -1.88 -27.50 13.95
C LYS A 216 -3.31 -27.00 14.23
N SER A 217 -3.58 -25.70 14.01
CA SER A 217 -4.93 -25.29 13.70
C SER A 217 -5.27 -26.04 12.41
N ILE A 218 -6.18 -26.99 12.51
CA ILE A 218 -6.82 -27.64 11.38
C ILE A 218 -7.36 -26.48 10.54
N VAL A 219 -6.63 -26.15 9.46
CA VAL A 219 -7.15 -25.25 8.44
C VAL A 219 -8.35 -26.00 7.89
N GLN A 220 -9.57 -25.62 8.33
CA GLN A 220 -10.79 -26.11 7.70
C GLN A 220 -10.69 -25.71 6.24
N VAL A 221 -10.38 -26.71 5.39
CA VAL A 221 -10.36 -26.54 3.95
C VAL A 221 -11.77 -26.07 3.57
N LYS A 222 -11.90 -24.78 3.25
CA LYS A 222 -13.18 -24.23 2.80
C LYS A 222 -13.64 -25.06 1.61
N SER A 223 -14.90 -25.50 1.60
CA SER A 223 -15.44 -26.29 0.50
C SER A 223 -15.19 -25.58 -0.84
N LYS A 224 -15.01 -26.35 -1.92
CA LYS A 224 -14.82 -25.82 -3.28
C LYS A 224 -15.84 -24.72 -3.62
N ASN A 225 -17.10 -24.87 -3.18
CA ASN A 225 -18.17 -23.89 -3.35
C ASN A 225 -17.99 -22.61 -2.51
N ALA A 226 -17.31 -22.65 -1.37
CA ALA A 226 -17.00 -21.47 -0.57
C ALA A 226 -15.87 -20.65 -1.22
N VAL A 227 -14.88 -21.32 -1.81
CA VAL A 227 -13.79 -20.69 -2.57
C VAL A 227 -14.36 -20.02 -3.84
N ILE A 228 -15.22 -20.72 -4.60
CA ILE A 228 -15.89 -20.17 -5.79
C ILE A 228 -16.75 -18.95 -5.43
N ARG A 229 -17.51 -18.99 -4.32
CA ARG A 229 -18.28 -17.83 -3.86
C ARG A 229 -17.39 -16.64 -3.47
N MET A 230 -16.23 -16.89 -2.88
CA MET A 230 -15.26 -15.85 -2.57
C MET A 230 -14.69 -15.22 -3.84
N TRP A 231 -14.32 -16.05 -4.84
CA TRP A 231 -13.87 -15.60 -6.15
C TRP A 231 -14.93 -14.77 -6.87
N ASN A 232 -16.17 -15.24 -6.92
CA ASN A 232 -17.28 -14.51 -7.55
C ASN A 232 -17.60 -13.19 -6.86
N ARG A 233 -17.36 -13.05 -5.54
CA ARG A 233 -17.45 -11.75 -4.84
C ARG A 233 -16.33 -10.79 -5.21
N LEU A 234 -15.13 -11.29 -5.43
CA LEU A 234 -13.99 -10.49 -5.88
C LEU A 234 -14.19 -10.01 -7.32
N LEU A 235 -14.68 -10.90 -8.21
CA LEU A 235 -14.95 -10.58 -9.61
C LEU A 235 -16.14 -9.61 -9.81
N ARG A 236 -17.11 -9.57 -8.89
CA ARG A 236 -18.21 -8.60 -8.93
C ARG A 236 -17.87 -7.21 -8.43
N LYS A 237 -16.67 -7.04 -7.89
CA LYS A 237 -16.13 -5.73 -7.42
C LYS A 237 -15.11 -5.13 -8.39
N ILE A 238 -14.91 -5.77 -9.52
CA ILE A 238 -14.18 -5.29 -10.69
C ILE A 238 -15.21 -4.85 -11.73
#